data_7c5030d6fab3429f6d50406cd9ddf89d
#
_entry.id   7c5030d6fab3429f6d50406cd9ddf89d
#
_cell.length_a   1.000
_cell.length_b   1.000
_cell.length_c   1.000
_cell.angle_alpha   90.00
_cell.angle_beta   90.00
_cell.angle_gamma   90.00
#
_symmetry.space_group_name_H-M   'P 1'
#
loop_
_entity.id
_entity.type
_entity.pdbx_description
1 polymer ?
#
loop_
_entity_poly.entity_id
_entity_poly.type
_entity_poly.pdbx_seq_one_letter_code
_entity_poly.pdbx_strand_id
1 'polypeptide(L)'
;LFAEKIDLFSNMVVFTSYAMQVISSFLMLAMIFIMYPRASISADRINEVLDTKCKIKDGKISEGKTKGKVEFKNVSFKYSDSDEYVLKDVSFTAEPGMTVAIIGSTGSGKSTLINLITRFYDVSEGSVLVDDVDVREYKLSSLYDKLGYVSQKAILFSGSIKDNVSFGKKSDYEVTDDKIESAIRVSQSEDFVLK
;
A
#
# COMPACT_ATOMS: atom_id res chain seq x y z
N LEU A 1 -22.78 72.43 -25.79
CA LEU A 1 -21.40 72.66 -25.25
C LEU A 1 -21.13 71.87 -23.96
N PHE A 2 -22.06 71.87 -22.95
CA PHE A 2 -21.86 71.16 -21.71
C PHE A 2 -22.15 69.64 -21.83
N ALA A 3 -23.23 69.27 -22.56
CA ALA A 3 -23.56 67.87 -22.86
C ALA A 3 -22.47 67.18 -23.68
N GLU A 4 -21.94 67.84 -24.68
CA GLU A 4 -20.85 67.27 -25.52
C GLU A 4 -19.56 66.97 -24.70
N LYS A 5 -19.26 67.79 -23.70
CA LYS A 5 -18.12 67.54 -22.81
C LYS A 5 -18.36 66.30 -21.90
N ILE A 6 -19.60 66.11 -21.44
CA ILE A 6 -19.98 64.92 -20.64
C ILE A 6 -19.89 63.68 -21.52
N ASP A 7 -20.38 63.72 -22.74
CA ASP A 7 -20.28 62.56 -23.65
C ASP A 7 -18.82 62.25 -24.02
N LEU A 8 -18.00 63.25 -24.24
CA LEU A 8 -16.58 63.04 -24.51
C LEU A 8 -15.88 62.40 -23.30
N PHE A 9 -16.15 62.86 -22.09
CA PHE A 9 -15.59 62.30 -20.86
C PHE A 9 -16.07 60.84 -20.66
N SER A 10 -17.34 60.57 -20.84
CA SER A 10 -17.91 59.22 -20.77
C SER A 10 -17.24 58.25 -21.77
N ASN A 11 -17.07 58.69 -23.03
CA ASN A 11 -16.40 57.88 -24.03
C ASN A 11 -14.94 57.62 -23.73
N MET A 12 -14.21 58.58 -23.11
CA MET A 12 -12.85 58.36 -22.66
C MET A 12 -12.77 57.31 -21.55
N VAL A 13 -13.67 57.37 -20.59
CA VAL A 13 -13.73 56.36 -19.50
C VAL A 13 -14.02 54.96 -20.03
N VAL A 14 -15.01 54.85 -20.94
CA VAL A 14 -15.34 53.57 -21.61
C VAL A 14 -14.16 53.03 -22.39
N PHE A 15 -13.51 53.89 -23.22
CA PHE A 15 -12.32 53.50 -23.98
C PHE A 15 -11.20 52.98 -23.07
N THR A 16 -10.91 53.69 -22.00
CA THR A 16 -9.85 53.31 -21.04
C THR A 16 -10.19 51.96 -20.36
N SER A 17 -11.46 51.76 -20.02
CA SER A 17 -11.93 50.50 -19.42
C SER A 17 -11.74 49.33 -20.39
N TYR A 18 -12.14 49.48 -21.65
CA TYR A 18 -11.92 48.42 -22.65
C TYR A 18 -10.46 48.18 -22.96
N ALA A 19 -9.62 49.22 -23.01
CA ALA A 19 -8.19 49.05 -23.20
C ALA A 19 -7.56 48.22 -22.06
N MET A 20 -7.92 48.51 -20.80
CA MET A 20 -7.47 47.74 -19.66
C MET A 20 -7.98 46.28 -19.69
N GLN A 21 -9.21 46.06 -20.12
CA GLN A 21 -9.79 44.72 -20.25
C GLN A 21 -9.06 43.88 -21.31
N VAL A 22 -8.71 44.49 -22.43
CA VAL A 22 -7.92 43.83 -23.50
C VAL A 22 -6.54 43.43 -22.99
N ILE A 23 -5.83 44.36 -22.30
CA ILE A 23 -4.53 44.08 -21.72
C ILE A 23 -4.63 42.92 -20.70
N SER A 24 -5.62 42.98 -19.82
CA SER A 24 -5.86 41.90 -18.82
C SER A 24 -6.13 40.56 -19.44
N SER A 25 -6.89 40.54 -20.58
CA SER A 25 -7.17 39.31 -21.31
C SER A 25 -5.91 38.69 -21.93
N PHE A 26 -5.00 39.50 -22.46
CA PHE A 26 -3.70 39.02 -22.94
C PHE A 26 -2.81 38.48 -21.84
N LEU A 27 -2.78 39.13 -20.69
CA LEU A 27 -2.02 38.63 -19.52
C LEU A 27 -2.57 37.29 -19.03
N MET A 28 -3.91 37.16 -19.00
CA MET A 28 -4.56 35.90 -18.62
C MET A 28 -4.26 34.77 -19.63
N LEU A 29 -4.26 35.09 -20.91
CA LEU A 29 -3.90 34.13 -21.96
C LEU A 29 -2.44 33.67 -21.80
N ALA A 30 -1.51 34.58 -21.55
CA ALA A 30 -0.12 34.25 -21.31
C ALA A 30 0.04 33.32 -20.07
N MET A 31 -0.71 33.59 -19.01
CA MET A 31 -0.75 32.72 -17.82
C MET A 31 -1.20 31.31 -18.14
N ILE A 32 -2.27 31.18 -18.96
CA ILE A 32 -2.79 29.85 -19.38
C ILE A 32 -1.71 29.08 -20.13
N PHE A 33 -0.98 29.71 -21.06
CA PHE A 33 0.11 29.08 -21.79
C PHE A 33 1.24 28.56 -20.91
N ILE A 34 1.51 29.24 -19.78
CA ILE A 34 2.51 28.80 -18.82
C ILE A 34 1.98 27.68 -17.90
N MET A 35 0.71 27.77 -17.50
CA MET A 35 0.11 26.81 -16.56
C MET A 35 -0.31 25.50 -17.21
N TYR A 36 -0.76 25.53 -18.46
CA TYR A 36 -1.27 24.36 -19.16
C TYR A 36 -0.27 23.18 -19.20
N PRO A 37 1.00 23.37 -19.61
CA PRO A 37 1.97 22.27 -19.61
C PRO A 37 2.22 21.68 -18.22
N ARG A 38 2.26 22.53 -17.18
CA ARG A 38 2.45 22.08 -15.81
C ARG A 38 1.27 21.26 -15.31
N ALA A 39 0.05 21.70 -15.62
CA ALA A 39 -1.17 20.98 -15.26
C ALA A 39 -1.24 19.64 -15.98
N SER A 40 -0.90 19.59 -17.28
CA SER A 40 -0.86 18.35 -18.06
C SER A 40 0.10 17.34 -17.48
N ILE A 41 1.35 17.72 -17.21
CA ILE A 41 2.35 16.82 -16.63
C ILE A 41 1.91 16.32 -15.23
N SER A 42 1.29 17.19 -14.44
CA SER A 42 0.77 16.78 -13.13
C SER A 42 -0.38 15.80 -13.25
N ALA A 43 -1.28 16.03 -14.21
CA ALA A 43 -2.39 15.12 -14.50
C ALA A 43 -1.88 13.75 -14.98
N ASP A 44 -0.88 13.72 -15.86
CA ASP A 44 -0.30 12.47 -16.37
C ASP A 44 0.31 11.64 -15.23
N ARG A 45 1.06 12.27 -14.31
CA ARG A 45 1.61 11.58 -13.12
C ARG A 45 0.53 11.04 -12.18
N ILE A 46 -0.56 11.77 -12.00
CA ILE A 46 -1.69 11.31 -11.20
C ILE A 46 -2.36 10.11 -11.88
N ASN A 47 -2.60 10.21 -13.19
CA ASN A 47 -3.22 9.14 -13.96
C ASN A 47 -2.33 7.88 -13.98
N GLU A 48 -1.01 8.01 -14.09
CA GLU A 48 -0.08 6.87 -14.00
C GLU A 48 -0.29 6.06 -12.72
N VAL A 49 -0.47 6.74 -11.58
CA VAL A 49 -0.76 6.08 -10.29
C VAL A 49 -2.15 5.48 -10.28
N LEU A 50 -3.18 6.21 -10.75
CA LEU A 50 -4.56 5.74 -10.76
C LEU A 50 -4.78 4.56 -11.71
N ASP A 51 -4.08 4.53 -12.83
CA ASP A 51 -4.17 3.48 -13.84
C ASP A 51 -3.36 2.23 -13.46
N THR A 52 -2.52 2.33 -12.42
CA THR A 52 -1.72 1.20 -11.93
C THR A 52 -2.62 0.11 -11.39
N LYS A 53 -2.63 -1.04 -12.07
CA LYS A 53 -3.45 -2.20 -11.66
C LYS A 53 -2.70 -3.04 -10.64
N CYS A 54 -3.37 -3.39 -9.56
CA CYS A 54 -2.83 -4.35 -8.61
C CYS A 54 -2.62 -5.71 -9.30
N LYS A 55 -1.40 -6.24 -9.24
CA LYS A 55 -1.04 -7.54 -9.84
C LYS A 55 -1.66 -8.69 -9.05
N ILE A 56 -1.75 -8.56 -7.73
CA ILE A 56 -2.32 -9.57 -6.85
C ILE A 56 -3.83 -9.40 -6.83
N LYS A 57 -4.53 -10.41 -7.34
CA LYS A 57 -5.99 -10.45 -7.36
C LYS A 57 -6.49 -11.29 -6.20
N ASP A 58 -7.59 -10.87 -5.62
CA ASP A 58 -8.24 -11.62 -4.54
C ASP A 58 -8.71 -12.99 -5.02
N GLY A 59 -8.52 -14.00 -4.19
CA GLY A 59 -9.03 -15.35 -4.46
C GLY A 59 -10.49 -15.48 -4.04
N LYS A 60 -11.03 -16.71 -4.07
CA LYS A 60 -12.44 -16.97 -3.80
C LYS A 60 -12.69 -17.63 -2.44
N ILE A 61 -11.69 -18.29 -1.87
CA ILE A 61 -11.83 -19.06 -0.63
C ILE A 61 -11.76 -18.11 0.55
N SER A 62 -12.87 -18.06 1.30
CA SER A 62 -13.01 -17.22 2.51
C SER A 62 -13.07 -18.03 3.79
N GLU A 63 -13.24 -19.35 3.72
CA GLU A 63 -13.43 -20.23 4.87
C GLU A 63 -12.39 -21.35 4.89
N GLY A 64 -12.11 -21.87 6.06
CA GLY A 64 -11.24 -23.01 6.28
C GLY A 64 -10.69 -23.03 7.70
N LYS A 65 -10.60 -24.23 8.31
CA LYS A 65 -9.98 -24.41 9.63
C LYS A 65 -8.48 -24.12 9.50
N THR A 66 -7.96 -23.30 10.40
CA THR A 66 -6.51 -23.08 10.52
C THR A 66 -5.89 -24.30 11.18
N LYS A 67 -5.02 -25.00 10.45
CA LYS A 67 -4.23 -26.13 10.95
C LYS A 67 -2.80 -25.71 11.25
N GLY A 68 -2.28 -24.78 10.48
CA GLY A 68 -0.91 -24.26 10.58
C GLY A 68 0.10 -25.04 9.74
N LYS A 69 -0.34 -25.69 8.66
CA LYS A 69 0.53 -26.35 7.68
C LYS A 69 0.95 -25.36 6.59
N VAL A 70 2.24 -25.33 6.26
CA VAL A 70 2.77 -24.56 5.14
C VAL A 70 3.59 -25.48 4.24
N GLU A 71 3.33 -25.45 2.94
CA GLU A 71 4.02 -26.31 1.99
C GLU A 71 4.47 -25.49 0.76
N PHE A 72 5.73 -25.63 0.38
CA PHE A 72 6.31 -25.11 -0.86
C PHE A 72 6.48 -26.29 -1.84
N LYS A 73 5.96 -26.12 -3.07
CA LYS A 73 6.06 -27.12 -4.15
C LYS A 73 6.76 -26.54 -5.36
N ASN A 74 8.02 -26.91 -5.56
CA ASN A 74 8.87 -26.51 -6.70
C ASN A 74 8.80 -24.99 -6.95
N VAL A 75 8.91 -24.20 -5.88
CA VAL A 75 8.75 -22.75 -5.93
C VAL A 75 10.00 -22.09 -6.50
N SER A 76 9.82 -21.41 -7.62
CA SER A 76 10.80 -20.46 -8.14
C SER A 76 10.21 -19.06 -8.16
N PHE A 77 11.02 -18.06 -7.80
CA PHE A 77 10.58 -16.68 -7.73
C PHE A 77 11.64 -15.70 -8.18
N LYS A 78 11.22 -14.71 -8.97
CA LYS A 78 11.99 -13.51 -9.32
C LYS A 78 11.13 -12.26 -9.15
N TYR A 79 11.72 -11.14 -8.78
CA TYR A 79 11.05 -9.85 -8.76
C TYR A 79 10.78 -9.34 -10.17
N SER A 80 9.75 -8.53 -10.36
CA SER A 80 9.34 -8.04 -11.69
C SER A 80 10.36 -7.13 -12.39
N ASP A 81 11.28 -6.58 -11.64
CA ASP A 81 12.36 -5.69 -12.07
C ASP A 81 13.70 -6.41 -12.24
N SER A 82 13.73 -7.74 -12.08
CA SER A 82 14.93 -8.57 -12.20
C SER A 82 14.68 -9.78 -13.10
N ASP A 83 15.68 -10.12 -13.91
CA ASP A 83 15.68 -11.34 -14.70
C ASP A 83 16.22 -12.56 -13.92
N GLU A 84 16.88 -12.32 -12.79
CA GLU A 84 17.45 -13.37 -11.97
C GLU A 84 16.48 -13.93 -10.95
N TYR A 85 16.47 -15.25 -10.81
CA TYR A 85 15.68 -15.93 -9.78
C TYR A 85 16.34 -15.76 -8.40
N VAL A 86 15.56 -15.25 -7.44
CA VAL A 86 15.96 -15.16 -6.03
C VAL A 86 15.76 -16.51 -5.32
N LEU A 87 14.73 -17.25 -5.71
CA LEU A 87 14.48 -18.62 -5.27
C LEU A 87 14.37 -19.51 -6.49
N LYS A 88 14.97 -20.71 -6.42
CA LYS A 88 14.93 -21.72 -7.49
C LYS A 88 14.57 -23.07 -6.90
N ASP A 89 13.48 -23.65 -7.40
CA ASP A 89 13.01 -25.00 -7.12
C ASP A 89 13.00 -25.35 -5.61
N VAL A 90 12.43 -24.46 -4.80
CA VAL A 90 12.35 -24.64 -3.34
C VAL A 90 11.14 -25.50 -3.02
N SER A 91 11.39 -26.63 -2.32
CA SER A 91 10.33 -27.53 -1.87
C SER A 91 10.58 -27.93 -0.41
N PHE A 92 9.62 -27.68 0.47
CA PHE A 92 9.62 -28.17 1.84
C PHE A 92 8.20 -28.12 2.44
N THR A 93 8.00 -28.83 3.54
CA THR A 93 6.74 -28.81 4.28
C THR A 93 7.02 -28.51 5.75
N ALA A 94 6.29 -27.57 6.31
CA ALA A 94 6.21 -27.30 7.73
C ALA A 94 4.86 -27.83 8.22
N GLU A 95 4.90 -28.90 9.02
CA GLU A 95 3.70 -29.49 9.60
C GLU A 95 3.18 -28.67 10.78
N PRO A 96 1.90 -28.80 11.16
CA PRO A 96 1.33 -28.13 12.32
C PRO A 96 2.15 -28.31 13.59
N GLY A 97 2.44 -27.22 14.29
CA GLY A 97 3.23 -27.23 15.53
C GLY A 97 4.75 -27.30 15.33
N MET A 98 5.25 -27.40 14.10
CA MET A 98 6.68 -27.38 13.83
C MET A 98 7.24 -25.95 13.93
N THR A 99 8.46 -25.84 14.40
CA THR A 99 9.30 -24.64 14.27
C THR A 99 10.31 -24.88 13.15
N VAL A 100 10.26 -24.06 12.10
CA VAL A 100 11.18 -24.13 10.97
C VAL A 100 12.10 -22.93 10.98
N ALA A 101 13.42 -23.16 11.01
CA ALA A 101 14.45 -22.13 10.94
C ALA A 101 15.02 -22.07 9.52
N ILE A 102 15.01 -20.86 8.93
CA ILE A 102 15.58 -20.58 7.61
C ILE A 102 16.92 -19.88 7.81
N ILE A 103 18.03 -20.55 7.49
CA ILE A 103 19.39 -20.07 7.70
C ILE A 103 20.03 -19.78 6.35
N GLY A 104 20.81 -18.71 6.27
CA GLY A 104 21.55 -18.34 5.06
C GLY A 104 22.17 -16.94 5.17
N SER A 105 23.05 -16.61 4.24
CA SER A 105 23.72 -15.30 4.14
C SER A 105 22.71 -14.17 3.83
N THR A 106 23.16 -12.93 3.97
CA THR A 106 22.37 -11.77 3.53
C THR A 106 22.13 -11.87 2.01
N GLY A 107 20.90 -11.59 1.56
CA GLY A 107 20.55 -11.70 0.15
C GLY A 107 20.15 -13.11 -0.34
N SER A 108 20.18 -14.14 0.52
CA SER A 108 19.84 -15.53 0.13
C SER A 108 18.36 -15.82 -0.06
N GLY A 109 17.48 -14.81 -0.03
CA GLY A 109 16.05 -14.98 -0.28
C GLY A 109 15.19 -15.32 0.94
N LYS A 110 15.72 -15.31 2.18
CA LYS A 110 14.96 -15.65 3.40
C LYS A 110 13.68 -14.82 3.59
N SER A 111 13.81 -13.51 3.48
CA SER A 111 12.65 -12.59 3.58
C SER A 111 11.68 -12.77 2.43
N THR A 112 12.21 -13.06 1.23
CA THR A 112 11.40 -13.35 0.03
C THR A 112 10.53 -14.57 0.26
N LEU A 113 11.08 -15.63 0.85
CA LEU A 113 10.34 -16.85 1.15
C LEU A 113 9.15 -16.57 2.10
N ILE A 114 9.37 -15.79 3.16
CA ILE A 114 8.30 -15.39 4.07
C ILE A 114 7.25 -14.51 3.36
N ASN A 115 7.69 -13.60 2.50
CA ASN A 115 6.79 -12.73 1.74
C ASN A 115 5.90 -13.51 0.74
N LEU A 116 6.33 -14.69 0.30
CA LEU A 116 5.50 -15.56 -0.54
C LEU A 116 4.41 -16.27 0.28
N ILE A 117 4.67 -16.63 1.55
CA ILE A 117 3.65 -17.21 2.44
C ILE A 117 2.54 -16.19 2.71
N THR A 118 2.91 -14.92 2.97
CA THR A 118 1.95 -13.83 3.17
C THR A 118 1.32 -13.33 1.87
N ARG A 119 1.74 -13.88 0.73
CA ARG A 119 1.30 -13.46 -0.59
C ARG A 119 1.47 -11.96 -0.85
N PHE A 120 2.57 -11.37 -0.39
CA PHE A 120 2.97 -10.03 -0.84
C PHE A 120 3.43 -10.05 -2.31
N TYR A 121 3.82 -11.24 -2.79
CA TYR A 121 4.12 -11.54 -4.18
C TYR A 121 3.54 -12.91 -4.53
N ASP A 122 3.11 -13.09 -5.78
CA ASP A 122 2.78 -14.42 -6.31
C ASP A 122 4.05 -15.08 -6.84
N VAL A 123 4.16 -16.39 -6.71
CA VAL A 123 5.30 -17.17 -7.21
C VAL A 123 5.42 -17.07 -8.73
N SER A 124 6.65 -17.14 -9.26
CA SER A 124 6.88 -17.22 -10.71
C SER A 124 6.56 -18.62 -11.24
N GLU A 125 6.94 -19.65 -10.49
CA GLU A 125 6.68 -21.07 -10.81
C GLU A 125 6.41 -21.82 -9.51
N GLY A 126 5.65 -22.92 -9.62
CA GLY A 126 5.27 -23.73 -8.47
C GLY A 126 4.09 -23.18 -7.69
N SER A 127 3.98 -23.59 -6.44
CA SER A 127 2.88 -23.18 -5.55
C SER A 127 3.30 -23.13 -4.09
N VAL A 128 2.70 -22.19 -3.35
CA VAL A 128 2.78 -22.11 -1.88
C VAL A 128 1.40 -22.43 -1.34
N LEU A 129 1.32 -23.41 -0.46
CA LEU A 129 0.07 -23.83 0.14
C LEU A 129 0.07 -23.50 1.64
N VAL A 130 -1.05 -23.03 2.11
CA VAL A 130 -1.37 -22.86 3.53
C VAL A 130 -2.59 -23.71 3.82
N ASP A 131 -2.48 -24.64 4.77
CA ASP A 131 -3.53 -25.60 5.11
C ASP A 131 -4.05 -26.40 3.89
N ASP A 132 -3.13 -26.84 3.03
CA ASP A 132 -3.37 -27.62 1.80
C ASP A 132 -4.04 -26.83 0.64
N VAL A 133 -4.22 -25.53 0.77
CA VAL A 133 -4.82 -24.64 -0.24
C VAL A 133 -3.77 -23.64 -0.74
N ASP A 134 -3.69 -23.44 -2.05
CA ASP A 134 -2.78 -22.46 -2.66
C ASP A 134 -3.13 -21.05 -2.17
N VAL A 135 -2.11 -20.29 -1.75
CA VAL A 135 -2.31 -18.91 -1.25
C VAL A 135 -3.01 -18.00 -2.26
N ARG A 136 -2.94 -18.31 -3.56
CA ARG A 136 -3.61 -17.56 -4.63
C ARG A 136 -5.12 -17.77 -4.67
N GLU A 137 -5.62 -18.87 -4.10
CA GLU A 137 -7.04 -19.18 -4.07
C GLU A 137 -7.78 -18.53 -2.89
N TYR A 138 -7.04 -18.14 -1.83
CA TYR A 138 -7.63 -17.45 -0.70
C TYR A 138 -8.03 -16.00 -1.03
N LYS A 139 -9.12 -15.52 -0.41
CA LYS A 139 -9.27 -14.08 -0.18
C LYS A 139 -8.13 -13.63 0.73
N LEU A 140 -7.50 -12.50 0.42
CA LEU A 140 -6.36 -11.99 1.18
C LEU A 140 -6.69 -11.80 2.66
N SER A 141 -7.88 -11.28 2.97
CA SER A 141 -8.34 -11.15 4.36
C SER A 141 -8.34 -12.48 5.09
N SER A 142 -8.84 -13.55 4.45
CA SER A 142 -8.92 -14.89 5.05
C SER A 142 -7.57 -15.57 5.18
N LEU A 143 -6.64 -15.29 4.27
CA LEU A 143 -5.25 -15.74 4.40
C LEU A 143 -4.57 -15.04 5.58
N TYR A 144 -4.70 -13.72 5.69
CA TYR A 144 -4.10 -12.95 6.78
C TYR A 144 -4.68 -13.30 8.14
N ASP A 145 -5.94 -13.71 8.19
CA ASP A 145 -6.57 -14.22 9.42
C ASP A 145 -5.91 -15.49 9.98
N LYS A 146 -5.21 -16.24 9.13
CA LYS A 146 -4.50 -17.47 9.49
C LYS A 146 -3.04 -17.22 9.86
N LEU A 147 -2.49 -16.05 9.56
CA LEU A 147 -1.08 -15.75 9.65
C LEU A 147 -0.83 -14.68 10.72
N GLY A 148 0.21 -14.89 11.54
CA GLY A 148 0.81 -13.86 12.36
C GLY A 148 2.16 -13.49 11.76
N TYR A 149 2.31 -12.25 11.27
CA TYR A 149 3.55 -11.80 10.65
C TYR A 149 4.29 -10.79 11.54
N VAL A 150 5.52 -11.12 11.90
CA VAL A 150 6.42 -10.22 12.63
C VAL A 150 7.53 -9.78 11.69
N SER A 151 7.54 -8.50 11.32
CA SER A 151 8.54 -7.94 10.42
C SER A 151 9.89 -7.74 11.11
N GLN A 152 10.99 -7.85 10.36
CA GLN A 152 12.33 -7.59 10.87
C GLN A 152 12.51 -6.14 11.34
N LYS A 153 11.87 -5.19 10.67
CA LYS A 153 11.87 -3.77 11.03
C LYS A 153 10.54 -3.43 11.68
N ALA A 154 10.56 -3.17 12.98
CA ALA A 154 9.37 -2.69 13.70
C ALA A 154 9.02 -1.27 13.24
N ILE A 155 7.76 -1.05 12.88
CA ILE A 155 7.20 0.26 12.55
C ILE A 155 6.10 0.54 13.56
N LEU A 156 6.20 1.67 14.25
CA LEU A 156 5.16 2.16 15.14
C LEU A 156 4.41 3.31 14.45
N PHE A 157 3.10 3.26 14.51
CA PHE A 157 2.25 4.34 14.04
C PHE A 157 2.07 5.40 15.13
N SER A 158 1.85 6.64 14.72
CA SER A 158 1.51 7.72 15.65
C SER A 158 0.20 7.39 16.37
N GLY A 159 0.22 7.44 17.70
CA GLY A 159 -0.91 7.07 18.54
C GLY A 159 -0.47 6.43 19.86
N SER A 160 -1.39 5.83 20.57
CA SER A 160 -1.11 5.13 21.83
C SER A 160 -0.47 3.74 21.60
N ILE A 161 0.13 3.19 22.65
CA ILE A 161 0.59 1.79 22.66
C ILE A 161 -0.58 0.85 22.37
N LYS A 162 -1.73 1.12 22.94
CA LYS A 162 -2.98 0.38 22.73
C LYS A 162 -3.36 0.34 21.24
N ASP A 163 -3.30 1.48 20.54
CA ASP A 163 -3.61 1.56 19.11
C ASP A 163 -2.63 0.71 18.28
N ASN A 164 -1.34 0.78 18.61
CA ASN A 164 -0.31 0.00 17.94
C ASN A 164 -0.44 -1.52 18.16
N VAL A 165 -0.72 -1.95 19.40
CA VAL A 165 -0.93 -3.37 19.74
C VAL A 165 -2.19 -3.91 19.07
N SER A 166 -3.24 -3.10 18.97
CA SER A 166 -4.52 -3.48 18.35
C SER A 166 -4.58 -3.25 16.84
N PHE A 167 -3.53 -2.74 16.22
CA PHE A 167 -3.53 -2.31 14.81
C PHE A 167 -3.94 -3.42 13.84
N GLY A 168 -3.51 -4.66 14.07
CA GLY A 168 -3.82 -5.83 13.23
C GLY A 168 -5.15 -6.52 13.55
N LYS A 169 -6.03 -5.89 14.34
CA LYS A 169 -7.32 -6.52 14.68
C LYS A 169 -8.22 -6.71 13.46
N LYS A 170 -8.99 -7.79 13.46
CA LYS A 170 -10.11 -7.97 12.52
C LYS A 170 -11.19 -6.92 12.78
N SER A 171 -11.89 -6.50 11.73
CA SER A 171 -12.97 -5.50 11.85
C SER A 171 -14.04 -5.87 12.87
N ASP A 172 -14.35 -7.16 12.99
CA ASP A 172 -15.41 -7.68 13.87
C ASP A 172 -14.90 -8.14 15.25
N TYR A 173 -13.60 -7.93 15.52
CA TYR A 173 -12.99 -8.39 16.76
C TYR A 173 -12.84 -7.25 17.76
N GLU A 174 -13.56 -7.33 18.87
CA GLU A 174 -13.42 -6.38 19.97
C GLU A 174 -12.14 -6.68 20.77
N VAL A 175 -11.24 -5.71 20.80
CA VAL A 175 -9.99 -5.80 21.57
C VAL A 175 -10.24 -5.18 22.95
N THR A 176 -10.39 -6.04 23.96
CA THR A 176 -10.50 -5.61 25.37
C THR A 176 -9.12 -5.29 25.96
N ASP A 177 -9.10 -4.47 27.03
CA ASP A 177 -7.84 -4.11 27.69
C ASP A 177 -7.11 -5.34 28.25
N ASP A 178 -7.82 -6.34 28.76
CA ASP A 178 -7.25 -7.60 29.22
C ASP A 178 -6.46 -8.34 28.12
N LYS A 179 -6.95 -8.30 26.89
CA LYS A 179 -6.26 -8.92 25.75
C LYS A 179 -5.01 -8.16 25.37
N ILE A 180 -5.03 -6.83 25.48
CA ILE A 180 -3.85 -5.99 25.24
C ILE A 180 -2.79 -6.25 26.30
N GLU A 181 -3.17 -6.29 27.57
CA GLU A 181 -2.27 -6.64 28.68
C GLU A 181 -1.68 -8.04 28.50
N SER A 182 -2.50 -9.00 28.11
CA SER A 182 -2.04 -10.37 27.80
C SER A 182 -1.03 -10.37 26.66
N ALA A 183 -1.25 -9.61 25.57
CA ALA A 183 -0.31 -9.50 24.46
C ALA A 183 1.02 -8.85 24.88
N ILE A 184 0.97 -7.79 25.70
CA ILE A 184 2.14 -7.12 26.27
C ILE A 184 2.93 -8.08 27.14
N ARG A 185 2.25 -8.91 27.96
CA ARG A 185 2.87 -9.91 28.81
C ARG A 185 3.55 -11.02 28.00
N VAL A 186 2.86 -11.54 26.97
CA VAL A 186 3.41 -12.57 26.06
C VAL A 186 4.65 -12.06 25.34
N SER A 187 4.66 -10.79 24.93
CA SER A 187 5.82 -10.14 24.28
C SER A 187 6.93 -9.76 25.26
N GLN A 188 6.78 -10.02 26.58
CA GLN A 188 7.71 -9.63 27.65
C GLN A 188 8.02 -8.12 27.66
N SER A 189 7.04 -7.31 27.26
CA SER A 189 7.16 -5.85 27.18
C SER A 189 6.58 -5.12 28.40
N GLU A 190 6.10 -5.87 29.40
CA GLU A 190 5.39 -5.37 30.59
C GLU A 190 6.22 -4.35 31.37
N ASP A 191 7.52 -4.61 31.53
CA ASP A 191 8.43 -3.79 32.36
C ASP A 191 8.58 -2.34 31.86
N PHE A 192 8.38 -2.07 30.57
CA PHE A 192 8.54 -0.71 30.03
C PHE A 192 7.23 -0.10 29.55
N VAL A 193 6.17 -0.90 29.35
CA VAL A 193 4.87 -0.41 28.89
C VAL A 193 3.97 -0.01 30.06
N LEU A 194 4.03 -0.74 31.19
CA LEU A 194 3.18 -0.52 32.36
C LEU A 194 3.85 0.32 33.47
N LYS A 195 5.01 0.90 33.19
CA LYS A 195 5.66 1.91 34.04
C LYS A 195 5.15 3.30 33.69
#